data_ffa3444dd759cc8e5434ff30faaca4a7
#
_entry.id   ffa3444dd759cc8e5434ff30faaca4a7
#
_cell.length_a   1.000
_cell.length_b   1.000
_cell.length_c   1.000
_cell.angle_alpha   90.00
_cell.angle_beta   90.00
_cell.angle_gamma   90.00
#
_symmetry.space_group_name_H-M   'P 1'
#
loop_
_entity.id
_entity.type
_entity.pdbx_description
1 polymer ?
#
loop_
_entity_poly.entity_id
_entity_poly.type
_entity_poly.pdbx_seq_one_letter_code
_entity_poly.pdbx_strand_id
1 'polypeptide(L)'
;MLSQEDEHFDKSINTKSIMYKVSIRFFNDRKVRAVWDEEHCKWWFSATDIVRAINNEDDYAKSRNYWKYLKGKFVKEGIQLVSATNQFKFEAPDGKMRKADVLDAENVQLLAKHYPNNRANDFLDWFVYSDNSLDGQSKKKAYTLIESGLLDSMEPGTISSLQQIHAYLFGGLYDFAGQIRTKTIWKDGTLFCRAEYLPENLRMIEQMPETNFDEIVNKYVEMNVAHPFMEGNGRSTRIWLDLIFKKRLKMCVDWSKIDKKDYLEAMRRSTTDARPIKALLQGVMTDRIDDREIFMKGIDYSYYYEEHED
;
A
#
# COMPACT_ATOMS: atom_id res chain seq x y z
N MET A 1 71.63 8.64 -0.28
CA MET A 1 70.68 8.85 0.82
C MET A 1 69.41 9.43 0.21
N LEU A 2 68.49 8.58 -0.15
CA LEU A 2 67.16 8.94 -0.64
C LEU A 2 66.18 8.32 0.32
N SER A 3 65.44 9.14 1.01
CA SER A 3 64.38 8.81 1.94
C SER A 3 63.16 8.33 1.15
N GLN A 4 62.68 7.14 1.47
CA GLN A 4 61.39 6.63 1.06
C GLN A 4 60.30 7.31 1.88
N GLU A 5 59.40 8.05 1.25
CA GLU A 5 58.15 8.47 1.84
C GLU A 5 57.09 7.38 1.53
N ASP A 6 56.61 6.75 2.58
CA ASP A 6 55.50 5.78 2.53
C ASP A 6 54.20 6.50 2.22
N GLU A 7 53.64 6.28 1.03
CA GLU A 7 52.25 6.64 0.71
C GLU A 7 51.29 5.66 1.41
N HIS A 8 50.73 6.12 2.53
CA HIS A 8 49.56 5.50 3.15
C HIS A 8 48.34 5.74 2.27
N PHE A 9 48.01 4.77 1.45
CA PHE A 9 46.75 4.76 0.70
C PHE A 9 45.61 4.40 1.67
N ASP A 10 44.91 5.44 2.16
CA ASP A 10 43.71 5.30 2.98
C ASP A 10 42.59 4.71 2.12
N LYS A 11 42.37 3.41 2.21
CA LYS A 11 41.21 2.72 1.68
C LYS A 11 39.99 2.96 2.57
N SER A 12 39.49 4.16 2.62
CA SER A 12 38.13 4.39 3.07
C SER A 12 37.17 3.84 2.02
N ILE A 13 36.87 2.54 2.14
CA ILE A 13 35.78 1.91 1.40
C ILE A 13 34.49 2.60 1.84
N ASN A 14 34.05 3.51 1.00
CA ASN A 14 32.75 4.18 1.09
C ASN A 14 31.67 3.08 0.92
N THR A 15 31.30 2.42 2.00
CA THR A 15 30.17 1.52 2.08
C THR A 15 28.91 2.39 1.95
N LYS A 16 28.55 2.74 0.71
CA LYS A 16 27.18 3.18 0.44
C LYS A 16 26.26 2.10 1.01
N SER A 17 25.61 2.41 2.12
CA SER A 17 24.49 1.64 2.63
C SER A 17 23.48 1.55 1.49
N ILE A 18 23.41 0.38 0.86
CA ILE A 18 22.40 0.09 -0.14
C ILE A 18 21.08 0.06 0.64
N MET A 19 20.34 1.16 0.60
CA MET A 19 19.00 1.24 1.16
C MET A 19 18.08 0.44 0.23
N TYR A 20 17.85 -0.81 0.55
CA TYR A 20 16.84 -1.61 -0.11
C TYR A 20 15.47 -1.00 0.18
N LYS A 21 14.67 -0.77 -0.87
CA LYS A 21 13.26 -0.44 -0.70
C LYS A 21 12.54 -1.68 -0.19
N VAL A 22 12.03 -1.63 1.02
CA VAL A 22 11.27 -2.74 1.63
C VAL A 22 9.79 -2.44 1.48
N SER A 23 8.99 -3.33 0.95
CA SER A 23 7.53 -3.28 0.90
C SER A 23 6.93 -4.29 1.88
N ILE A 24 5.73 -3.98 2.34
CA ILE A 24 4.95 -4.86 3.20
C ILE A 24 3.59 -5.03 2.53
N ARG A 25 3.16 -6.28 2.34
CA ARG A 25 1.86 -6.64 1.81
C ARG A 25 1.14 -7.53 2.80
N PHE A 26 -0.17 -7.59 2.69
CA PHE A 26 -0.98 -8.39 3.62
C PHE A 26 -1.83 -9.39 2.85
N PHE A 27 -1.78 -10.63 3.30
CA PHE A 27 -2.70 -11.69 2.92
C PHE A 27 -3.42 -12.17 4.18
N ASN A 28 -4.75 -12.04 4.24
CA ASN A 28 -5.56 -12.35 5.42
C ASN A 28 -4.97 -11.76 6.71
N ASP A 29 -4.67 -10.45 6.71
CA ASP A 29 -4.02 -9.69 7.78
C ASP A 29 -2.60 -10.17 8.16
N ARG A 30 -2.03 -11.10 7.41
CA ARG A 30 -0.66 -11.59 7.62
C ARG A 30 0.32 -10.82 6.75
N LYS A 31 1.31 -10.24 7.41
CA LYS A 31 2.36 -9.44 6.80
C LYS A 31 3.29 -10.31 5.95
N VAL A 32 3.46 -9.94 4.68
CA VAL A 32 4.43 -10.50 3.75
C VAL A 32 5.40 -9.39 3.35
N ARG A 33 6.64 -9.45 3.83
CA ARG A 33 7.68 -8.47 3.53
C ARG A 33 8.33 -8.79 2.19
N ALA A 34 8.61 -7.74 1.42
CA ALA A 34 9.33 -7.83 0.16
C ALA A 34 10.44 -6.77 0.10
N VAL A 35 11.49 -7.04 -0.67
CA VAL A 35 12.61 -6.14 -0.93
C VAL A 35 12.71 -5.93 -2.43
N TRP A 36 12.84 -4.66 -2.85
CA TRP A 36 13.12 -4.32 -4.23
C TRP A 36 14.61 -4.42 -4.52
N ASP A 37 14.94 -5.19 -5.53
CA ASP A 37 16.28 -5.32 -6.09
C ASP A 37 16.40 -4.39 -7.31
N GLU A 38 17.14 -3.30 -7.14
CA GLU A 38 17.31 -2.30 -8.21
C GLU A 38 18.19 -2.82 -9.35
N GLU A 39 19.14 -3.70 -9.06
CA GLU A 39 20.06 -4.26 -10.05
C GLU A 39 19.33 -5.19 -11.02
N HIS A 40 18.42 -6.03 -10.49
CA HIS A 40 17.67 -7.01 -11.29
C HIS A 40 16.23 -6.56 -11.59
N CYS A 41 15.83 -5.34 -11.15
CA CYS A 41 14.51 -4.76 -11.38
C CYS A 41 13.36 -5.69 -10.94
N LYS A 42 13.46 -6.35 -9.78
CA LYS A 42 12.45 -7.29 -9.30
C LYS A 42 12.26 -7.27 -7.79
N TRP A 43 11.08 -7.73 -7.37
CA TRP A 43 10.75 -7.93 -5.96
C TRP A 43 11.18 -9.31 -5.47
N TRP A 44 11.71 -9.34 -4.25
CA TRP A 44 12.03 -10.54 -3.49
C TRP A 44 11.18 -10.61 -2.24
N PHE A 45 10.40 -11.67 -2.09
CA PHE A 45 9.44 -11.89 -1.01
C PHE A 45 10.00 -12.80 0.07
N SER A 46 9.79 -12.48 1.35
CA SER A 46 10.20 -13.32 2.47
C SER A 46 9.49 -14.68 2.46
N ALA A 47 10.23 -15.75 2.24
CA ALA A 47 9.69 -17.10 2.20
C ALA A 47 9.02 -17.52 3.53
N THR A 48 9.58 -17.10 4.66
CA THR A 48 8.97 -17.37 5.98
C THR A 48 7.66 -16.64 6.16
N ASP A 49 7.55 -15.38 5.66
CA ASP A 49 6.32 -14.62 5.77
C ASP A 49 5.22 -15.20 4.88
N ILE A 50 5.56 -15.69 3.67
CA ILE A 50 4.64 -16.40 2.79
C ILE A 50 4.09 -17.66 3.49
N VAL A 51 4.96 -18.48 4.05
CA VAL A 51 4.57 -19.67 4.80
C VAL A 51 3.65 -19.32 5.98
N ARG A 52 3.97 -18.24 6.69
CA ARG A 52 3.18 -17.72 7.79
C ARG A 52 1.79 -17.29 7.33
N ALA A 53 1.72 -16.59 6.21
CA ALA A 53 0.47 -16.13 5.63
C ALA A 53 -0.41 -17.30 5.16
N ILE A 54 0.13 -18.25 4.40
CA ILE A 54 -0.59 -19.43 3.92
C ILE A 54 -1.14 -20.27 5.09
N ASN A 55 -0.32 -20.50 6.13
CA ASN A 55 -0.73 -21.33 7.29
C ASN A 55 -1.60 -20.57 8.30
N ASN A 56 -1.77 -19.26 8.14
CA ASN A 56 -2.42 -18.39 9.11
C ASN A 56 -1.81 -18.54 10.54
N GLU A 57 -0.48 -18.61 10.62
CA GLU A 57 0.26 -18.89 11.85
C GLU A 57 0.78 -17.60 12.49
N ASP A 58 0.58 -17.44 13.80
CA ASP A 58 1.06 -16.29 14.55
C ASP A 58 2.54 -16.42 14.96
N ASP A 59 2.98 -17.64 15.25
CA ASP A 59 4.35 -17.92 15.68
C ASP A 59 5.33 -17.93 14.50
N TYR A 60 6.17 -16.91 14.48
CA TYR A 60 7.22 -16.79 13.46
C TYR A 60 8.24 -17.93 13.48
N ALA A 61 8.54 -18.50 14.67
CA ALA A 61 9.50 -19.59 14.80
C ALA A 61 8.93 -20.89 14.20
N LYS A 62 7.63 -21.17 14.39
CA LYS A 62 6.96 -22.31 13.75
C LYS A 62 6.98 -22.15 12.22
N SER A 63 6.65 -20.96 11.70
CA SER A 63 6.67 -20.70 10.26
C SER A 63 8.06 -20.87 9.66
N ARG A 64 9.11 -20.41 10.35
CA ARG A 64 10.50 -20.61 9.95
C ARG A 64 10.91 -22.08 9.94
N ASN A 65 10.48 -22.85 10.93
CA ASN A 65 10.76 -24.29 10.99
C ASN A 65 10.02 -25.04 9.88
N TYR A 66 8.79 -24.64 9.60
CA TYR A 66 8.01 -25.22 8.50
C TYR A 66 8.62 -24.89 7.12
N TRP A 67 9.14 -23.67 6.92
CA TRP A 67 9.90 -23.34 5.73
C TRP A 67 11.15 -24.24 5.56
N LYS A 68 11.88 -24.51 6.63
CA LYS A 68 13.01 -25.46 6.59
C LYS A 68 12.58 -26.86 6.18
N TYR A 69 11.46 -27.34 6.72
CA TYR A 69 10.87 -28.62 6.33
C TYR A 69 10.51 -28.64 4.84
N LEU A 70 9.83 -27.62 4.34
CA LEU A 70 9.45 -27.50 2.92
C LEU A 70 10.68 -27.52 2.00
N LYS A 71 11.74 -26.79 2.35
CA LYS A 71 13.00 -26.84 1.59
C LYS A 71 13.54 -28.27 1.49
N GLY A 72 13.58 -28.99 2.60
CA GLY A 72 14.03 -30.38 2.61
C GLY A 72 13.15 -31.32 1.77
N LYS A 73 11.84 -31.08 1.77
CA LYS A 73 10.88 -31.81 0.94
C LYS A 73 11.12 -31.53 -0.55
N PHE A 74 11.23 -30.26 -0.94
CA PHE A 74 11.41 -29.87 -2.34
C PHE A 74 12.73 -30.38 -2.94
N VAL A 75 13.79 -30.43 -2.15
CA VAL A 75 15.05 -31.05 -2.59
C VAL A 75 14.85 -32.55 -2.90
N LYS A 76 14.11 -33.27 -2.06
CA LYS A 76 13.82 -34.71 -2.27
C LYS A 76 12.93 -34.95 -3.48
N GLU A 77 12.05 -34.03 -3.78
CA GLU A 77 11.10 -34.12 -4.91
C GLU A 77 11.68 -33.56 -6.22
N GLY A 78 12.94 -33.09 -6.21
CA GLY A 78 13.61 -32.53 -7.38
C GLY A 78 13.08 -31.18 -7.81
N ILE A 79 12.35 -30.46 -6.95
CA ILE A 79 11.80 -29.12 -7.23
C ILE A 79 12.93 -28.10 -7.05
N GLN A 80 13.22 -27.33 -8.11
CA GLN A 80 14.37 -26.40 -8.15
C GLN A 80 14.18 -25.12 -7.35
N LEU A 81 13.14 -25.02 -6.52
CA LEU A 81 12.85 -23.84 -5.69
C LEU A 81 14.02 -23.44 -4.78
N VAL A 82 14.73 -24.41 -4.24
CA VAL A 82 15.81 -24.16 -3.29
C VAL A 82 17.04 -23.51 -3.93
N SER A 83 17.33 -23.86 -5.19
CA SER A 83 18.43 -23.25 -5.96
C SER A 83 18.14 -21.80 -6.37
N ALA A 84 16.88 -21.43 -6.42
CA ALA A 84 16.42 -20.09 -6.75
C ALA A 84 16.20 -19.17 -5.52
N THR A 85 16.49 -19.69 -4.31
CA THR A 85 16.34 -18.93 -3.07
C THR A 85 17.54 -18.01 -2.85
N ASN A 86 17.27 -16.72 -2.70
CA ASN A 86 18.27 -15.72 -2.31
C ASN A 86 18.11 -15.35 -0.82
N GLN A 87 18.98 -14.47 -0.28
CA GLN A 87 18.89 -14.03 1.10
C GLN A 87 19.03 -12.53 1.23
N PHE A 88 18.03 -11.89 1.87
CA PHE A 88 18.06 -10.49 2.21
C PHE A 88 17.91 -10.28 3.72
N LYS A 89 18.34 -9.10 4.19
CA LYS A 89 18.16 -8.71 5.60
C LYS A 89 16.83 -8.03 5.79
N PHE A 90 16.07 -8.47 6.79
CA PHE A 90 14.85 -7.84 7.26
C PHE A 90 14.98 -7.47 8.74
N GLU A 91 14.30 -6.41 9.12
CA GLU A 91 14.19 -6.07 10.53
C GLU A 91 13.31 -7.10 11.25
N ALA A 92 13.81 -7.62 12.38
CA ALA A 92 13.10 -8.52 13.26
C ALA A 92 12.33 -7.73 14.33
N PRO A 93 11.35 -8.34 15.04
CA PRO A 93 10.56 -7.65 16.07
C PRO A 93 11.39 -7.02 17.21
N ASP A 94 12.63 -7.47 17.39
CA ASP A 94 13.60 -6.93 18.36
C ASP A 94 14.47 -5.79 17.78
N GLY A 95 14.12 -5.27 16.61
CA GLY A 95 14.83 -4.19 15.91
C GLY A 95 16.15 -4.62 15.24
N LYS A 96 16.54 -5.90 15.31
CA LYS A 96 17.79 -6.38 14.71
C LYS A 96 17.59 -6.84 13.27
N MET A 97 18.53 -6.46 12.40
CA MET A 97 18.57 -6.94 11.02
C MET A 97 19.00 -8.40 10.93
N ARG A 98 18.16 -9.27 10.40
CA ARG A 98 18.44 -10.71 10.25
C ARG A 98 18.24 -11.15 8.81
N LYS A 99 19.11 -12.05 8.34
CA LYS A 99 18.96 -12.67 7.02
C LYS A 99 17.75 -13.61 7.02
N ALA A 100 16.96 -13.52 5.95
CA ALA A 100 15.87 -14.44 5.67
C ALA A 100 15.93 -14.87 4.20
N ASP A 101 15.49 -16.09 3.94
CA ASP A 101 15.34 -16.60 2.58
C ASP A 101 14.22 -15.84 1.86
N VAL A 102 14.46 -15.52 0.60
CA VAL A 102 13.52 -14.79 -0.26
C VAL A 102 13.32 -15.50 -1.58
N LEU A 103 12.16 -15.29 -2.17
CA LEU A 103 11.74 -15.83 -3.45
C LEU A 103 11.27 -14.69 -4.34
N ASP A 104 11.61 -14.74 -5.61
CA ASP A 104 10.98 -13.85 -6.62
C ASP A 104 9.57 -14.33 -6.98
N ALA A 105 8.85 -13.55 -7.78
CA ALA A 105 7.45 -13.81 -8.09
C ALA A 105 7.20 -15.20 -8.71
N GLU A 106 8.09 -15.66 -9.58
CA GLU A 106 7.97 -16.99 -10.22
C GLU A 106 8.13 -18.11 -9.19
N ASN A 107 9.10 -17.98 -8.30
CA ASN A 107 9.35 -18.97 -7.25
C ASN A 107 8.30 -18.93 -6.12
N VAL A 108 7.66 -17.79 -5.87
CA VAL A 108 6.47 -17.70 -5.00
C VAL A 108 5.31 -18.51 -5.58
N GLN A 109 5.05 -18.39 -6.89
CA GLN A 109 4.03 -19.19 -7.56
C GLN A 109 4.37 -20.69 -7.54
N LEU A 110 5.65 -21.04 -7.76
CA LEU A 110 6.10 -22.43 -7.71
C LEU A 110 5.94 -23.00 -6.28
N LEU A 111 6.29 -22.24 -5.25
CA LEU A 111 6.07 -22.61 -3.85
C LEU A 111 4.58 -22.91 -3.59
N ALA A 112 3.69 -22.00 -3.99
CA ALA A 112 2.26 -22.14 -3.76
C ALA A 112 1.67 -23.38 -4.47
N LYS A 113 2.08 -23.66 -5.72
CA LYS A 113 1.64 -24.84 -6.49
C LYS A 113 2.04 -26.18 -5.86
N HIS A 114 3.19 -26.23 -5.18
CA HIS A 114 3.72 -27.44 -4.53
C HIS A 114 3.48 -27.46 -3.02
N TYR A 115 2.70 -26.51 -2.51
CA TYR A 115 2.40 -26.41 -1.08
C TYR A 115 1.47 -27.55 -0.65
N PRO A 116 1.69 -28.21 0.50
CA PRO A 116 0.88 -29.38 0.91
C PRO A 116 -0.54 -29.07 1.35
N ASN A 117 -0.98 -27.84 1.26
CA ASN A 117 -2.23 -27.33 1.83
C ASN A 117 -3.01 -26.52 0.79
N ASN A 118 -4.32 -26.74 0.67
CA ASN A 118 -5.20 -26.05 -0.27
C ASN A 118 -5.30 -24.53 -0.03
N ARG A 119 -4.96 -24.03 1.18
CA ARG A 119 -4.88 -22.59 1.46
C ARG A 119 -3.84 -21.86 0.59
N ALA A 120 -2.89 -22.60 0.04
CA ALA A 120 -1.94 -22.03 -0.91
C ALA A 120 -2.60 -21.60 -2.23
N ASN A 121 -3.75 -22.15 -2.59
CA ASN A 121 -4.49 -21.73 -3.78
C ASN A 121 -5.03 -20.30 -3.59
N ASP A 122 -5.67 -20.01 -2.45
CA ASP A 122 -6.18 -18.67 -2.13
C ASP A 122 -5.03 -17.64 -2.09
N PHE A 123 -3.88 -18.07 -1.53
CA PHE A 123 -2.68 -17.22 -1.54
C PHE A 123 -2.15 -17.01 -2.97
N LEU A 124 -2.14 -18.04 -3.80
CA LEU A 124 -1.69 -17.96 -5.19
C LEU A 124 -2.61 -17.04 -6.00
N ASP A 125 -3.91 -17.18 -5.83
CA ASP A 125 -4.91 -16.33 -6.47
C ASP A 125 -4.71 -14.87 -6.06
N TRP A 126 -4.58 -14.61 -4.77
CA TRP A 126 -4.24 -13.26 -4.28
C TRP A 126 -2.93 -12.75 -4.86
N PHE A 127 -1.88 -13.58 -4.90
CA PHE A 127 -0.55 -13.16 -5.36
C PHE A 127 -0.50 -12.89 -6.86
N VAL A 128 -1.14 -13.74 -7.67
CA VAL A 128 -1.12 -13.64 -9.14
C VAL A 128 -2.11 -12.60 -9.65
N TYR A 129 -3.37 -12.67 -9.17
CA TYR A 129 -4.44 -11.80 -9.69
C TYR A 129 -4.37 -10.40 -9.11
N SER A 130 -4.00 -10.23 -7.86
CA SER A 130 -3.79 -8.90 -7.28
C SER A 130 -2.67 -8.12 -7.98
N ASP A 131 -1.73 -8.81 -8.63
CA ASP A 131 -0.60 -8.19 -9.30
C ASP A 131 -0.85 -7.78 -10.76
N ASN A 132 -1.75 -8.45 -11.47
CA ASN A 132 -2.00 -8.23 -12.91
C ASN A 132 -3.34 -7.55 -13.21
N SER A 133 -4.29 -7.54 -12.27
CA SER A 133 -5.52 -6.76 -12.41
C SER A 133 -5.24 -5.25 -12.42
N LEU A 134 -6.15 -4.46 -12.94
CA LEU A 134 -6.11 -2.99 -12.85
C LEU A 134 -5.90 -2.53 -11.40
N ASP A 135 -6.66 -3.12 -10.49
CA ASP A 135 -6.59 -2.81 -9.06
C ASP A 135 -5.28 -3.24 -8.44
N GLY A 136 -4.75 -4.41 -8.79
CA GLY A 136 -3.45 -4.86 -8.33
C GLY A 136 -2.30 -3.97 -8.79
N GLN A 137 -2.32 -3.54 -10.06
CA GLN A 137 -1.31 -2.62 -10.59
C GLN A 137 -1.39 -1.23 -9.94
N SER A 138 -2.61 -0.69 -9.78
CA SER A 138 -2.85 0.57 -9.10
C SER A 138 -2.45 0.49 -7.61
N LYS A 139 -2.75 -0.62 -6.94
CA LYS A 139 -2.37 -0.88 -5.55
C LYS A 139 -0.84 -0.89 -5.35
N LYS A 140 -0.08 -1.51 -6.26
CA LYS A 140 1.39 -1.44 -6.26
C LYS A 140 1.89 -0.01 -6.34
N LYS A 141 1.27 0.80 -7.20
CA LYS A 141 1.61 2.23 -7.32
C LYS A 141 1.29 3.00 -6.05
N ALA A 142 0.17 2.67 -5.36
CA ALA A 142 -0.17 3.30 -4.08
C ALA A 142 0.91 3.01 -3.01
N TYR A 143 1.39 1.77 -2.91
CA TYR A 143 2.52 1.46 -2.04
C TYR A 143 3.77 2.29 -2.40
N THR A 144 4.13 2.34 -3.67
CA THR A 144 5.32 3.07 -4.13
C THR A 144 5.19 4.58 -3.90
N LEU A 145 3.98 5.15 -4.07
CA LEU A 145 3.72 6.57 -3.82
C LEU A 145 4.07 6.97 -2.38
N ILE A 146 3.72 6.13 -1.41
CA ILE A 146 4.03 6.36 0.01
C ILE A 146 5.50 6.08 0.29
N GLU A 147 6.02 4.95 -0.17
CA GLU A 147 7.39 4.49 0.10
C GLU A 147 8.48 5.39 -0.50
N SER A 148 8.21 6.01 -1.63
CA SER A 148 9.15 6.95 -2.26
C SER A 148 9.21 8.31 -1.56
N GLY A 149 8.29 8.61 -0.65
CA GLY A 149 8.13 9.93 -0.03
C GLY A 149 7.54 10.99 -0.98
N LEU A 150 7.15 10.60 -2.20
CA LEU A 150 6.57 11.53 -3.18
C LEU A 150 5.26 12.15 -2.66
N LEU A 151 4.44 11.37 -1.95
CA LEU A 151 3.22 11.86 -1.32
C LEU A 151 3.52 13.02 -0.36
N ASP A 152 4.60 12.92 0.42
CA ASP A 152 4.98 13.96 1.38
C ASP A 152 5.47 15.27 0.75
N SER A 153 5.81 15.26 -0.54
CA SER A 153 6.18 16.47 -1.29
C SER A 153 4.97 17.24 -1.86
N MET A 154 3.77 16.65 -1.83
CA MET A 154 2.56 17.27 -2.38
C MET A 154 1.96 18.27 -1.39
N GLU A 155 1.33 19.33 -1.92
CA GLU A 155 0.61 20.33 -1.10
C GLU A 155 -0.73 19.75 -0.65
N PRO A 156 -0.99 19.63 0.66
CA PRO A 156 -2.22 19.02 1.17
C PRO A 156 -3.45 19.90 0.84
N GLY A 157 -4.58 19.24 0.66
CA GLY A 157 -5.89 19.91 0.53
C GLY A 157 -6.15 20.58 -0.83
N THR A 158 -5.21 20.52 -1.77
CA THR A 158 -5.37 21.11 -3.11
C THR A 158 -5.97 20.13 -4.11
N ILE A 159 -6.65 20.64 -5.13
CA ILE A 159 -7.13 19.85 -6.28
C ILE A 159 -5.93 19.28 -7.04
N SER A 160 -4.87 20.06 -7.17
CA SER A 160 -3.64 19.65 -7.84
C SER A 160 -3.03 18.39 -7.20
N SER A 161 -2.94 18.32 -5.87
CA SER A 161 -2.42 17.13 -5.19
C SER A 161 -3.31 15.91 -5.38
N LEU A 162 -4.64 16.09 -5.34
CA LEU A 162 -5.57 15.01 -5.64
C LEU A 162 -5.42 14.48 -7.07
N GLN A 163 -5.25 15.37 -8.06
CA GLN A 163 -4.98 14.99 -9.45
C GLN A 163 -3.63 14.28 -9.60
N GLN A 164 -2.59 14.73 -8.89
CA GLN A 164 -1.28 14.07 -8.90
C GLN A 164 -1.35 12.67 -8.30
N ILE A 165 -2.05 12.50 -7.16
CA ILE A 165 -2.30 11.18 -6.56
C ILE A 165 -3.01 10.27 -7.56
N HIS A 166 -4.12 10.74 -8.15
CA HIS A 166 -4.88 9.96 -9.12
C HIS A 166 -4.06 9.61 -10.37
N ALA A 167 -3.31 10.57 -10.91
CA ALA A 167 -2.41 10.36 -12.06
C ALA A 167 -1.34 9.31 -11.74
N TYR A 168 -0.79 9.34 -10.53
CA TYR A 168 0.22 8.37 -10.11
C TYR A 168 -0.37 6.95 -9.99
N LEU A 169 -1.53 6.81 -9.35
CA LEU A 169 -2.19 5.52 -9.15
C LEU A 169 -2.61 4.87 -10.47
N PHE A 170 -3.14 5.65 -11.40
CA PHE A 170 -3.85 5.16 -12.58
C PHE A 170 -3.16 5.48 -13.91
N GLY A 171 -2.04 6.18 -13.92
CA GLY A 171 -1.26 6.48 -15.11
C GLY A 171 -0.83 5.20 -15.85
N GLY A 172 -1.12 5.13 -17.15
CA GLY A 172 -0.92 3.91 -17.95
C GLY A 172 -1.95 2.80 -17.72
N LEU A 173 -2.93 3.01 -16.82
CA LEU A 173 -4.05 2.09 -16.60
C LEU A 173 -5.36 2.68 -17.15
N TYR A 174 -5.53 3.99 -17.03
CA TYR A 174 -6.66 4.74 -17.60
C TYR A 174 -6.16 5.94 -18.40
N ASP A 175 -6.75 6.19 -19.56
CA ASP A 175 -6.42 7.36 -20.40
C ASP A 175 -6.77 8.70 -19.73
N PHE A 176 -7.71 8.68 -18.78
CA PHE A 176 -8.15 9.84 -18.02
C PHE A 176 -7.43 10.01 -16.67
N ALA A 177 -6.34 9.29 -16.42
CA ALA A 177 -5.62 9.37 -15.15
C ALA A 177 -5.20 10.82 -14.84
N GLY A 178 -5.60 11.32 -13.65
CA GLY A 178 -5.36 12.70 -13.21
C GLY A 178 -6.26 13.76 -13.85
N GLN A 179 -7.16 13.39 -14.76
CA GLN A 179 -8.02 14.34 -15.46
C GLN A 179 -9.39 14.46 -14.77
N ILE A 180 -9.82 15.69 -14.50
CA ILE A 180 -11.18 15.96 -14.00
C ILE A 180 -12.18 15.57 -15.09
N ARG A 181 -13.20 14.83 -14.72
CA ARG A 181 -14.23 14.36 -15.66
C ARG A 181 -15.05 15.51 -16.24
N THR A 182 -15.45 15.32 -17.47
CA THR A 182 -16.35 16.22 -18.22
C THR A 182 -17.74 15.62 -18.42
N LYS A 183 -17.99 14.42 -17.86
CA LYS A 183 -19.29 13.74 -17.95
C LYS A 183 -19.91 13.59 -16.56
N THR A 184 -21.22 13.75 -16.49
CA THR A 184 -21.99 13.43 -15.28
C THR A 184 -22.03 11.93 -15.08
N ILE A 185 -21.83 11.48 -13.86
CA ILE A 185 -21.76 10.05 -13.51
C ILE A 185 -22.77 9.67 -12.42
N TRP A 186 -23.21 8.42 -12.51
CA TRP A 186 -24.07 7.75 -11.55
C TRP A 186 -23.36 6.48 -11.08
N LYS A 187 -23.44 6.17 -9.81
CA LYS A 187 -22.96 4.90 -9.27
C LYS A 187 -23.88 4.46 -8.13
N ASP A 188 -24.33 3.21 -8.15
CA ASP A 188 -25.17 2.60 -7.10
C ASP A 188 -26.39 3.45 -6.70
N GLY A 189 -27.08 4.02 -7.70
CA GLY A 189 -28.24 4.88 -7.49
C GLY A 189 -27.94 6.30 -7.01
N THR A 190 -26.67 6.66 -6.84
CA THR A 190 -26.24 7.99 -6.42
C THR A 190 -25.82 8.85 -7.61
N LEU A 191 -26.43 10.04 -7.76
CA LEU A 191 -25.98 11.07 -8.68
C LEU A 191 -24.92 11.93 -8.00
N PHE A 192 -23.70 11.93 -8.55
CA PHE A 192 -22.65 12.83 -8.11
C PHE A 192 -22.78 14.24 -8.71
N CYS A 193 -21.91 15.16 -8.31
CA CYS A 193 -21.91 16.51 -8.84
C CYS A 193 -21.98 16.50 -10.38
N ARG A 194 -22.90 17.27 -10.95
CA ARG A 194 -23.00 17.37 -12.42
C ARG A 194 -21.73 17.99 -12.99
N ALA A 195 -21.31 17.50 -14.16
CA ALA A 195 -20.06 17.91 -14.77
C ALA A 195 -19.95 19.42 -15.01
N GLU A 196 -21.06 20.08 -15.34
CA GLU A 196 -21.14 21.53 -15.57
C GLU A 196 -20.82 22.38 -14.32
N TYR A 197 -21.11 21.86 -13.13
CA TYR A 197 -20.84 22.56 -11.85
C TYR A 197 -19.54 22.11 -11.18
N LEU A 198 -18.93 21.05 -11.71
CA LEU A 198 -17.76 20.43 -11.07
C LEU A 198 -16.56 21.39 -10.93
N PRO A 199 -16.19 22.20 -11.93
CA PRO A 199 -15.06 23.12 -11.79
C PRO A 199 -15.25 24.14 -10.66
N GLU A 200 -16.45 24.72 -10.53
CA GLU A 200 -16.74 25.69 -9.48
C GLU A 200 -16.82 25.00 -8.10
N ASN A 201 -17.44 23.83 -8.05
CA ASN A 201 -17.53 23.03 -6.83
C ASN A 201 -16.13 22.68 -6.30
N LEU A 202 -15.23 22.21 -7.16
CA LEU A 202 -13.85 21.89 -6.79
C LEU A 202 -13.11 23.13 -6.28
N ARG A 203 -13.30 24.30 -6.91
CA ARG A 203 -12.71 25.56 -6.44
C ARG A 203 -13.20 25.92 -5.03
N MET A 204 -14.48 25.73 -4.75
CA MET A 204 -15.04 25.96 -3.42
C MET A 204 -14.48 24.98 -2.38
N ILE A 205 -14.39 23.70 -2.73
CA ILE A 205 -13.81 22.67 -1.85
C ILE A 205 -12.34 22.99 -1.54
N GLU A 206 -11.56 23.41 -2.50
CA GLU A 206 -10.16 23.76 -2.29
C GLU A 206 -10.00 24.88 -1.25
N GLN A 207 -10.94 25.86 -1.23
CA GLN A 207 -10.97 26.98 -0.29
C GLN A 207 -11.52 26.62 1.11
N MET A 208 -12.10 25.44 1.29
CA MET A 208 -12.62 25.02 2.60
C MET A 208 -11.48 24.96 3.64
N PRO A 209 -11.74 25.37 4.89
CA PRO A 209 -10.76 25.30 5.96
C PRO A 209 -10.36 23.86 6.28
N GLU A 210 -9.14 23.69 6.79
CA GLU A 210 -8.54 22.40 7.14
C GLU A 210 -7.66 22.50 8.40
N THR A 211 -8.09 23.30 9.38
CA THR A 211 -7.32 23.59 10.60
C THR A 211 -7.58 22.59 11.72
N ASN A 212 -8.67 21.86 11.65
CA ASN A 212 -9.08 20.88 12.66
C ASN A 212 -9.74 19.66 12.00
N PHE A 213 -9.95 18.63 12.80
CA PHE A 213 -10.53 17.35 12.37
C PHE A 213 -11.87 17.52 11.65
N ASP A 214 -12.79 18.30 12.23
CA ASP A 214 -14.13 18.47 11.66
C ASP A 214 -14.13 19.14 10.29
N GLU A 215 -13.29 20.15 10.13
CA GLU A 215 -13.12 20.86 8.85
C GLU A 215 -12.54 19.95 7.78
N ILE A 216 -11.48 19.18 8.12
CA ILE A 216 -10.87 18.23 7.20
C ILE A 216 -11.86 17.15 6.75
N VAL A 217 -12.64 16.59 7.68
CA VAL A 217 -13.64 15.57 7.33
C VAL A 217 -14.77 16.18 6.50
N ASN A 218 -15.22 17.41 6.79
CA ASN A 218 -16.20 18.09 5.96
C ASN A 218 -15.67 18.28 4.52
N LYS A 219 -14.43 18.73 4.37
CA LYS A 219 -13.77 18.88 3.07
C LYS A 219 -13.68 17.54 2.31
N TYR A 220 -13.38 16.46 3.03
CA TYR A 220 -13.37 15.11 2.46
C TYR A 220 -14.75 14.64 2.00
N VAL A 221 -15.81 14.91 2.77
CA VAL A 221 -17.19 14.59 2.41
C VAL A 221 -17.59 15.33 1.13
N GLU A 222 -17.32 16.63 1.04
CA GLU A 222 -17.60 17.42 -0.15
C GLU A 222 -16.83 16.93 -1.37
N MET A 223 -15.57 16.51 -1.20
CA MET A 223 -14.79 15.91 -2.28
C MET A 223 -15.39 14.59 -2.75
N ASN A 224 -15.92 13.77 -1.83
CA ASN A 224 -16.61 12.53 -2.20
C ASN A 224 -17.91 12.81 -2.96
N VAL A 225 -18.65 13.87 -2.62
CA VAL A 225 -19.84 14.31 -3.36
C VAL A 225 -19.47 14.85 -4.74
N ALA A 226 -18.39 15.60 -4.84
CA ALA A 226 -17.87 16.11 -6.11
C ALA A 226 -17.49 14.97 -7.06
N HIS A 227 -16.85 13.93 -6.56
CA HIS A 227 -16.45 12.72 -7.30
C HIS A 227 -15.75 13.07 -8.62
N PRO A 228 -14.56 13.70 -8.55
CA PRO A 228 -14.01 14.46 -9.69
C PRO A 228 -13.50 13.61 -10.86
N PHE A 229 -13.29 12.30 -10.68
CA PHE A 229 -12.76 11.43 -11.73
C PHE A 229 -13.81 10.45 -12.26
N MET A 230 -13.55 9.87 -13.43
CA MET A 230 -14.43 8.85 -14.00
C MET A 230 -14.43 7.55 -13.21
N GLU A 231 -13.29 7.18 -12.61
CA GLU A 231 -13.09 6.00 -11.76
C GLU A 231 -11.96 6.29 -10.75
N GLY A 232 -11.81 5.48 -9.69
CA GLY A 232 -10.70 5.61 -8.73
C GLY A 232 -10.83 6.72 -7.69
N ASN A 233 -11.99 7.36 -7.58
CA ASN A 233 -12.22 8.45 -6.64
C ASN A 233 -11.98 8.04 -5.19
N GLY A 234 -12.57 6.95 -4.72
CA GLY A 234 -12.43 6.49 -3.34
C GLY A 234 -10.97 6.24 -2.95
N ARG A 235 -10.24 5.51 -3.79
CA ARG A 235 -8.82 5.19 -3.58
C ARG A 235 -7.95 6.45 -3.50
N SER A 236 -8.16 7.39 -4.41
CA SER A 236 -7.40 8.65 -4.45
C SER A 236 -7.74 9.59 -3.30
N THR A 237 -9.04 9.74 -2.98
CA THR A 237 -9.48 10.68 -1.95
C THR A 237 -9.12 10.22 -0.54
N ARG A 238 -9.05 8.92 -0.26
CA ARG A 238 -8.57 8.41 1.04
C ARG A 238 -7.08 8.73 1.25
N ILE A 239 -6.24 8.54 0.25
CA ILE A 239 -4.81 8.92 0.31
C ILE A 239 -4.67 10.44 0.46
N TRP A 240 -5.49 11.22 -0.24
CA TRP A 240 -5.52 12.68 -0.14
C TRP A 240 -5.95 13.14 1.26
N LEU A 241 -6.94 12.48 1.88
CA LEU A 241 -7.37 12.73 3.24
C LEU A 241 -6.22 12.48 4.25
N ASP A 242 -5.53 11.34 4.12
CA ASP A 242 -4.38 11.01 4.97
C ASP A 242 -3.24 12.04 4.82
N LEU A 243 -3.00 12.54 3.61
CA LEU A 243 -2.04 13.61 3.37
C LEU A 243 -2.41 14.88 4.15
N ILE A 244 -3.69 15.29 4.12
CA ILE A 244 -4.17 16.46 4.86
C ILE A 244 -3.98 16.25 6.36
N PHE A 245 -4.46 15.15 6.90
CA PHE A 245 -4.32 14.84 8.33
C PHE A 245 -2.86 14.80 8.77
N LYS A 246 -1.99 14.14 8.00
CA LYS A 246 -0.56 14.06 8.29
C LYS A 246 0.09 15.44 8.35
N LYS A 247 -0.20 16.29 7.37
CA LYS A 247 0.41 17.63 7.27
C LYS A 247 -0.15 18.63 8.28
N ARG A 248 -1.47 18.64 8.47
CA ARG A 248 -2.14 19.63 9.32
C ARG A 248 -2.20 19.24 10.79
N LEU A 249 -2.51 17.98 11.10
CA LEU A 249 -2.77 17.54 12.47
C LEU A 249 -1.70 16.59 13.03
N LYS A 250 -0.73 16.15 12.23
CA LYS A 250 0.23 15.10 12.62
C LYS A 250 -0.48 13.81 13.05
N MET A 251 -1.52 13.44 12.33
CA MET A 251 -2.35 12.25 12.55
C MET A 251 -2.57 11.54 11.22
N CYS A 252 -2.97 10.29 11.24
CA CYS A 252 -3.46 9.55 10.08
C CYS A 252 -4.59 8.60 10.49
N VAL A 253 -5.30 8.05 9.52
CA VAL A 253 -6.39 7.09 9.74
C VAL A 253 -5.84 5.67 9.71
N ASP A 254 -6.11 4.87 10.73
CA ASP A 254 -5.88 3.43 10.70
C ASP A 254 -7.07 2.73 10.01
N TRP A 255 -7.07 2.77 8.67
CA TRP A 255 -8.16 2.20 7.85
C TRP A 255 -8.43 0.72 8.14
N SER A 256 -7.44 -0.01 8.63
CA SER A 256 -7.60 -1.44 8.96
C SER A 256 -8.56 -1.72 10.11
N LYS A 257 -8.93 -0.70 10.85
CA LYS A 257 -9.87 -0.79 11.97
C LYS A 257 -11.30 -0.39 11.63
N ILE A 258 -11.56 -0.01 10.39
CA ILE A 258 -12.90 0.37 9.94
C ILE A 258 -13.50 -0.78 9.13
N ASP A 259 -14.70 -1.20 9.51
CA ASP A 259 -15.45 -2.17 8.73
C ASP A 259 -15.91 -1.57 7.40
N LYS A 260 -15.82 -2.34 6.30
CA LYS A 260 -16.19 -1.90 4.95
C LYS A 260 -17.65 -1.43 4.88
N LYS A 261 -18.56 -2.22 5.44
CA LYS A 261 -20.00 -1.91 5.38
C LYS A 261 -20.33 -0.65 6.16
N ASP A 262 -19.75 -0.51 7.34
CA ASP A 262 -19.93 0.69 8.18
C ASP A 262 -19.39 1.94 7.49
N TYR A 263 -18.21 1.82 6.86
CA TYR A 263 -17.61 2.93 6.10
C TYR A 263 -18.48 3.34 4.92
N LEU A 264 -18.89 2.41 4.07
CA LEU A 264 -19.70 2.71 2.88
C LEU A 264 -21.07 3.29 3.26
N GLU A 265 -21.71 2.77 4.31
CA GLU A 265 -22.97 3.32 4.84
C GLU A 265 -22.78 4.73 5.38
N ALA A 266 -21.75 4.98 6.18
CA ALA A 266 -21.44 6.29 6.73
C ALA A 266 -21.14 7.32 5.62
N MET A 267 -20.40 6.92 4.58
CA MET A 267 -20.10 7.78 3.42
C MET A 267 -21.35 8.09 2.61
N ARG A 268 -22.23 7.12 2.39
CA ARG A 268 -23.51 7.35 1.70
C ARG A 268 -24.39 8.34 2.46
N ARG A 269 -24.43 8.24 3.80
CA ARG A 269 -25.19 9.16 4.65
C ARG A 269 -24.57 10.54 4.79
N SER A 270 -23.27 10.68 4.56
CA SER A 270 -22.51 11.90 4.83
C SER A 270 -22.99 13.12 4.04
N THR A 271 -23.68 12.91 2.91
CA THR A 271 -24.31 13.99 2.12
C THR A 271 -25.37 14.76 2.89
N THR A 272 -25.99 14.16 3.89
CA THR A 272 -27.04 14.77 4.73
C THR A 272 -26.65 14.79 6.21
N ASP A 273 -25.83 13.86 6.66
CA ASP A 273 -25.38 13.73 8.04
C ASP A 273 -23.95 13.18 8.10
N ALA A 274 -22.98 14.05 8.29
CA ALA A 274 -21.57 13.67 8.39
C ALA A 274 -21.16 13.11 9.76
N ARG A 275 -22.05 13.07 10.77
CA ARG A 275 -21.70 12.59 12.12
C ARG A 275 -21.23 11.13 12.12
N PRO A 276 -21.85 10.17 11.39
CA PRO A 276 -21.39 8.80 11.38
C PRO A 276 -19.95 8.64 10.84
N ILE A 277 -19.63 9.27 9.72
CA ILE A 277 -18.26 9.17 9.16
C ILE A 277 -17.24 9.86 10.04
N LYS A 278 -17.59 10.99 10.68
CA LYS A 278 -16.72 11.66 11.66
C LYS A 278 -16.44 10.75 12.86
N ALA A 279 -17.46 10.10 13.42
CA ALA A 279 -17.30 9.19 14.55
C ALA A 279 -16.41 7.99 14.19
N LEU A 280 -16.61 7.38 13.02
CA LEU A 280 -15.78 6.27 12.55
C LEU A 280 -14.31 6.69 12.40
N LEU A 281 -14.03 7.77 11.69
CA LEU A 281 -12.67 8.25 11.48
C LEU A 281 -12.01 8.65 12.80
N GLN A 282 -12.71 9.39 13.66
CA GLN A 282 -12.17 9.83 14.96
C GLN A 282 -11.78 8.67 15.87
N GLY A 283 -12.57 7.59 15.84
CA GLY A 283 -12.32 6.39 16.65
C GLY A 283 -11.05 5.60 16.25
N VAL A 284 -10.49 5.87 15.10
CA VAL A 284 -9.33 5.14 14.55
C VAL A 284 -8.16 6.04 14.17
N MET A 285 -8.22 7.34 14.52
CA MET A 285 -7.09 8.24 14.32
C MET A 285 -5.88 7.81 15.17
N THR A 286 -4.69 7.97 14.60
CA THR A 286 -3.43 7.66 15.28
C THR A 286 -2.35 8.69 14.94
N ASP A 287 -1.42 8.91 15.87
CA ASP A 287 -0.24 9.77 15.70
C ASP A 287 0.95 9.03 15.06
N ARG A 288 0.80 7.74 14.72
CA ARG A 288 1.83 6.91 14.09
C ARG A 288 1.97 7.24 12.60
N ILE A 289 2.22 8.50 12.27
CA ILE A 289 2.24 9.04 10.91
C ILE A 289 3.42 8.56 10.03
N ASP A 290 4.43 7.95 10.63
CA ASP A 290 5.57 7.38 9.93
C ASP A 290 5.59 5.85 10.03
N ASP A 291 4.52 5.24 10.58
CA ASP A 291 4.40 3.80 10.67
C ASP A 291 3.97 3.21 9.34
N ARG A 292 4.94 2.60 8.71
CA ARG A 292 4.78 1.99 7.40
C ARG A 292 3.71 0.88 7.37
N GLU A 293 3.56 0.13 8.48
CA GLU A 293 2.57 -0.95 8.55
C GLU A 293 1.15 -0.40 8.52
N ILE A 294 0.88 0.74 9.18
CA ILE A 294 -0.43 1.41 9.14
C ILE A 294 -0.76 1.82 7.71
N PHE A 295 0.18 2.46 7.01
CA PHE A 295 -0.06 2.91 5.64
C PHE A 295 -0.23 1.74 4.65
N MET A 296 0.55 0.68 4.76
CA MET A 296 0.43 -0.47 3.88
C MET A 296 -0.89 -1.21 4.09
N LYS A 297 -1.30 -1.44 5.36
CA LYS A 297 -2.64 -1.96 5.69
C LYS A 297 -3.74 -1.02 5.20
N GLY A 298 -3.56 0.28 5.40
CA GLY A 298 -4.51 1.29 4.95
C GLY A 298 -4.78 1.23 3.45
N ILE A 299 -3.74 1.02 2.63
CA ILE A 299 -3.89 0.80 1.19
C ILE A 299 -4.69 -0.48 0.92
N ASP A 300 -4.35 -1.60 1.58
CA ASP A 300 -5.07 -2.86 1.40
C ASP A 300 -6.56 -2.72 1.68
N TYR A 301 -6.92 -2.12 2.79
CA TYR A 301 -8.32 -1.86 3.16
C TYR A 301 -9.00 -0.85 2.24
N SER A 302 -8.27 0.18 1.81
CA SER A 302 -8.79 1.14 0.83
C SER A 302 -9.19 0.48 -0.49
N TYR A 303 -8.43 -0.51 -0.95
CA TYR A 303 -8.78 -1.28 -2.15
C TYR A 303 -9.90 -2.27 -1.88
N TYR A 304 -9.89 -2.96 -0.73
CA TYR A 304 -10.95 -3.85 -0.31
C TYR A 304 -12.34 -3.15 -0.24
N TYR A 305 -12.39 -1.86 0.12
CA TYR A 305 -13.66 -1.12 0.12
C TYR A 305 -14.28 -0.97 -1.28
N GLU A 306 -13.49 -1.03 -2.33
CA GLU A 306 -13.95 -0.90 -3.72
C GLU A 306 -14.33 -2.25 -4.36
N GLU A 307 -14.00 -3.39 -3.74
CA GLU A 307 -14.39 -4.70 -4.24
C GLU A 307 -15.92 -4.86 -4.18
N HIS A 308 -16.52 -5.31 -5.28
CA HIS A 308 -17.94 -5.67 -5.27
C HIS A 308 -18.12 -7.03 -4.56
N GLU A 309 -19.10 -7.12 -3.68
CA GLU A 309 -19.58 -8.42 -3.20
C GLU A 309 -20.41 -9.03 -4.34
N ASP A 310 -19.91 -10.13 -4.93
CA ASP A 310 -20.64 -10.94 -5.92
C ASP A 310 -21.86 -11.65 -5.30
#